data_51eca9b8d022f8e957f59be54876dd4f
#
_entry.id   51eca9b8d022f8e957f59be54876dd4f
#
_cell.length_a   1.000
_cell.length_b   1.000
_cell.length_c   1.000
_cell.angle_alpha   90.00
_cell.angle_beta   90.00
_cell.angle_gamma   90.00
#
_symmetry.space_group_name_H-M   'P 1'
#
loop_
_entity.id
_entity.type
_entity.pdbx_description
1 polymer ?
#
loop_
_entity_poly.entity_id
_entity_poly.type
_entity_poly.pdbx_seq_one_letter_code
_entity_poly.pdbx_strand_id
1 'polypeptide(L)'
;MNIIYILLDQVRKDMLGAYGHQIVKTPNIDRLAKDGVRFNNAFTPASVCGPARTSLFTGLMPSTHGIIRNGEKGGTGEVSEAAPNIGKLDGYNTYVVGKWHVGTKSVPEDYGIKGHNFDGYGYPGSGVYKNLVFNQPPTHSNRYKEWLDEKGYEIPEVSRAYFGDNPHLRVQELCGLLSGTKEQTIPYFIIDEAKSYISESLAENKPFFTWINFWGPHTPCIVPEPY
;
A
#
# COMPACT_ATOMS: atom_id res chain seq x y z
N MET A 1 -16.99 -1.98 -17.96
CA MET A 1 -16.54 -3.00 -16.95
C MET A 1 -15.77 -2.27 -15.89
N ASN A 2 -16.01 -2.51 -14.60
CA ASN A 2 -15.25 -1.91 -13.52
C ASN A 2 -14.02 -2.74 -13.20
N ILE A 3 -12.92 -2.08 -12.79
CA ILE A 3 -11.64 -2.73 -12.48
C ILE A 3 -11.20 -2.34 -11.07
N ILE A 4 -10.88 -3.34 -10.26
CA ILE A 4 -10.26 -3.16 -8.95
C ILE A 4 -8.92 -3.89 -8.96
N TYR A 5 -7.84 -3.17 -8.73
CA TYR A 5 -6.51 -3.72 -8.60
C TYR A 5 -6.06 -3.63 -7.14
N ILE A 6 -5.83 -4.76 -6.49
CA ILE A 6 -5.40 -4.82 -5.10
C ILE A 6 -3.94 -5.25 -5.07
N LEU A 7 -3.10 -4.42 -4.45
CA LEU A 7 -1.67 -4.66 -4.30
C LEU A 7 -1.30 -4.73 -2.82
N LEU A 8 -0.74 -5.86 -2.41
CA LEU A 8 -0.19 -6.08 -1.07
C LEU A 8 1.33 -5.98 -1.14
N ASP A 9 1.94 -5.21 -0.23
CA ASP A 9 3.39 -5.01 -0.24
C ASP A 9 4.12 -6.13 0.51
N GLN A 10 5.16 -6.66 -0.09
CA GLN A 10 6.01 -7.73 0.49
C GLN A 10 5.32 -9.08 0.75
N VAL A 11 4.12 -9.32 0.24
CA VAL A 11 3.50 -10.64 0.37
C VAL A 11 4.23 -11.66 -0.46
N ARG A 12 4.70 -12.71 0.19
CA ARG A 12 5.17 -13.92 -0.49
C ARG A 12 3.96 -14.79 -0.83
N LYS A 13 3.92 -15.34 -2.04
CA LYS A 13 2.80 -16.18 -2.47
C LYS A 13 2.59 -17.41 -1.58
N ASP A 14 3.69 -17.98 -1.08
CA ASP A 14 3.66 -19.17 -0.22
C ASP A 14 3.11 -18.91 1.20
N MET A 15 2.82 -17.64 1.54
CA MET A 15 2.12 -17.24 2.76
C MET A 15 0.59 -17.21 2.60
N LEU A 16 0.07 -17.53 1.41
CA LEU A 16 -1.36 -17.52 1.12
C LEU A 16 -1.94 -18.95 1.11
N GLY A 17 -3.13 -19.14 1.67
CA GLY A 17 -3.82 -20.44 1.69
C GLY A 17 -4.03 -21.02 0.30
N ALA A 18 -4.39 -20.19 -0.67
CA ALA A 18 -4.54 -20.57 -2.09
C ALA A 18 -3.27 -21.19 -2.71
N TYR A 19 -2.10 -20.95 -2.13
CA TYR A 19 -0.82 -21.54 -2.53
C TYR A 19 -0.30 -22.60 -1.54
N GLY A 20 -1.16 -23.04 -0.61
CA GLY A 20 -0.90 -24.18 0.25
C GLY A 20 -0.33 -23.83 1.64
N HIS A 21 -0.35 -22.57 2.07
CA HIS A 21 0.09 -22.24 3.43
C HIS A 21 -0.84 -22.86 4.48
N GLN A 22 -0.25 -23.55 5.46
CA GLN A 22 -1.03 -24.34 6.43
C GLN A 22 -1.49 -23.53 7.66
N ILE A 23 -0.74 -22.52 8.04
CA ILE A 23 -0.97 -21.77 9.28
C ILE A 23 -1.77 -20.49 8.99
N VAL A 24 -1.28 -19.66 8.09
CA VAL A 24 -1.96 -18.39 7.73
C VAL A 24 -3.24 -18.70 6.98
N LYS A 25 -4.34 -18.16 7.45
CA LYS A 25 -5.67 -18.35 6.85
C LYS A 25 -6.06 -17.12 6.06
N THR A 26 -6.28 -17.29 4.77
CA THR A 26 -6.65 -16.24 3.83
C THR A 26 -7.97 -16.55 3.11
N PRO A 27 -9.09 -16.76 3.82
CA PRO A 27 -10.30 -17.36 3.25
C PRO A 27 -10.91 -16.53 2.12
N ASN A 28 -10.80 -15.20 2.17
CA ASN A 28 -11.33 -14.35 1.12
C ASN A 28 -10.46 -14.38 -0.15
N ILE A 29 -9.12 -14.39 0.00
CA ILE A 29 -8.20 -14.54 -1.14
C ILE A 29 -8.34 -15.94 -1.73
N ASP A 30 -8.47 -16.97 -0.89
CA ASP A 30 -8.63 -18.35 -1.32
C ASP A 30 -9.93 -18.52 -2.15
N ARG A 31 -11.01 -17.86 -1.72
CA ARG A 31 -12.26 -17.82 -2.49
C ARG A 31 -12.08 -17.14 -3.84
N LEU A 32 -11.42 -15.98 -3.90
CA LEU A 32 -11.13 -15.31 -5.17
C LEU A 32 -10.30 -16.19 -6.11
N ALA A 33 -9.30 -16.89 -5.55
CA ALA A 33 -8.48 -17.82 -6.32
C ALA A 33 -9.26 -19.03 -6.84
N LYS A 34 -10.29 -19.47 -6.11
CA LYS A 34 -11.18 -20.57 -6.52
C LYS A 34 -12.16 -20.15 -7.62
N ASP A 35 -12.71 -18.95 -7.49
CA ASP A 35 -13.77 -18.44 -8.38
C ASP A 35 -13.19 -17.77 -9.64
N GLY A 36 -11.91 -17.44 -9.64
CA GLY A 36 -11.20 -16.76 -10.71
C GLY A 36 -10.02 -17.55 -11.27
N VAL A 37 -8.97 -16.84 -11.67
CA VAL A 37 -7.73 -17.42 -12.22
C VAL A 37 -6.58 -17.20 -11.24
N ARG A 38 -5.88 -18.27 -10.89
CA ARG A 38 -4.67 -18.23 -10.07
C ARG A 38 -3.43 -18.42 -10.94
N PHE A 39 -2.51 -17.47 -10.90
CA PHE A 39 -1.22 -17.56 -11.59
C PHE A 39 -0.17 -18.21 -10.67
N ASN A 40 0.34 -19.38 -11.07
CA ASN A 40 1.38 -20.05 -10.32
C ASN A 40 2.77 -19.42 -10.52
N ASN A 41 2.99 -18.80 -11.67
CA ASN A 41 4.25 -18.20 -12.09
C ASN A 41 4.00 -16.76 -12.56
N ALA A 42 3.90 -15.83 -11.61
CA ALA A 42 3.88 -14.40 -11.85
C ALA A 42 5.18 -13.79 -11.32
N PHE A 43 5.83 -12.95 -12.09
CA PHE A 43 7.12 -12.35 -11.75
C PHE A 43 7.04 -10.83 -11.82
N THR A 44 7.72 -10.17 -10.90
CA THR A 44 7.96 -8.74 -10.97
C THR A 44 9.30 -8.47 -11.64
N PRO A 45 9.42 -7.40 -12.44
CA PRO A 45 10.71 -7.04 -13.08
C PRO A 45 11.76 -6.56 -12.08
N ALA A 46 11.35 -6.21 -10.86
CA ALA A 46 12.24 -5.85 -9.74
C ALA A 46 11.62 -6.28 -8.42
N SER A 47 12.46 -6.76 -7.49
CA SER A 47 12.03 -7.17 -6.16
C SER A 47 12.09 -6.04 -5.12
N VAL A 48 12.11 -4.78 -5.58
CA VAL A 48 12.15 -3.56 -4.75
C VAL A 48 10.93 -2.71 -5.07
N CYS A 49 10.30 -2.15 -4.03
CA CYS A 49 8.98 -1.56 -4.14
C CYS A 49 8.86 -0.41 -5.14
N GLY A 50 9.76 0.57 -5.14
CA GLY A 50 9.71 1.71 -6.09
C GLY A 50 9.81 1.26 -7.54
N PRO A 51 10.87 0.53 -7.95
CA PRO A 51 10.99 -0.01 -9.30
C PRO A 51 9.83 -0.90 -9.72
N ALA A 52 9.38 -1.80 -8.83
CA ALA A 52 8.26 -2.71 -9.13
C ALA A 52 6.96 -1.93 -9.36
N ARG A 53 6.66 -0.95 -8.50
CA ARG A 53 5.45 -0.12 -8.61
C ARG A 53 5.51 0.75 -9.85
N THR A 54 6.65 1.37 -10.13
CA THR A 54 6.81 2.14 -11.36
C THR A 54 6.60 1.28 -12.60
N SER A 55 7.17 0.05 -12.63
CA SER A 55 6.91 -0.89 -13.73
C SER A 55 5.43 -1.25 -13.86
N LEU A 56 4.76 -1.47 -12.74
CA LEU A 56 3.32 -1.78 -12.71
C LEU A 56 2.48 -0.65 -13.29
N PHE A 57 2.77 0.59 -12.92
CA PHE A 57 2.02 1.78 -13.37
C PHE A 57 2.35 2.20 -14.80
N THR A 58 3.57 1.94 -15.27
CA THR A 58 4.03 2.37 -16.60
C THR A 58 3.99 1.25 -17.65
N GLY A 59 3.97 -0.02 -17.23
CA GLY A 59 4.15 -1.16 -18.12
C GLY A 59 5.57 -1.30 -18.65
N LEU A 60 6.54 -0.53 -18.14
CA LEU A 60 7.91 -0.48 -18.61
C LEU A 60 8.87 -1.24 -17.68
N MET A 61 9.98 -1.68 -18.22
CA MET A 61 11.07 -2.26 -17.42
C MET A 61 11.83 -1.16 -16.66
N PRO A 62 12.45 -1.48 -15.51
CA PRO A 62 13.22 -0.51 -14.72
C PRO A 62 14.31 0.22 -15.52
N SER A 63 14.97 -0.47 -16.46
CA SER A 63 15.95 0.13 -17.37
C SER A 63 15.37 1.19 -18.30
N THR A 64 14.07 1.13 -18.57
CA THR A 64 13.38 2.06 -19.48
C THR A 64 12.77 3.23 -18.71
N HIS A 65 12.07 2.99 -17.61
CA HIS A 65 11.49 4.08 -16.82
C HIS A 65 12.49 4.77 -15.88
N GLY A 66 13.72 4.24 -15.73
CA GLY A 66 14.81 4.87 -15.00
C GLY A 66 14.83 4.67 -13.48
N ILE A 67 13.76 4.16 -12.89
CA ILE A 67 13.70 3.90 -11.44
C ILE A 67 14.21 2.48 -11.18
N ILE A 68 15.48 2.35 -10.77
CA ILE A 68 16.14 1.05 -10.58
C ILE A 68 16.30 0.64 -9.10
N ARG A 69 16.08 1.56 -8.17
CA ARG A 69 16.12 1.34 -6.71
C ARG A 69 15.31 2.39 -5.97
N ASN A 70 15.09 2.21 -4.68
CA ASN A 70 14.46 3.20 -3.82
C ASN A 70 15.42 4.35 -3.48
N GLY A 71 14.88 5.57 -3.34
CA GLY A 71 15.61 6.76 -2.90
C GLY A 71 16.34 7.51 -4.02
N GLU A 72 16.79 8.72 -3.68
CA GLU A 72 17.36 9.68 -4.65
C GLU A 72 18.69 9.24 -5.30
N LYS A 73 19.44 8.36 -4.63
CA LYS A 73 20.76 7.91 -5.11
C LYS A 73 20.70 6.76 -6.12
N GLY A 74 19.52 6.36 -6.56
CA GLY A 74 19.35 5.11 -7.31
C GLY A 74 18.64 5.18 -8.63
N GLY A 75 18.13 6.24 -8.95
CA GLY A 75 17.47 6.60 -10.18
C GLY A 75 17.27 8.09 -10.14
N THR A 76 16.87 8.68 -11.21
CA THR A 76 16.65 10.13 -11.31
C THR A 76 15.54 10.65 -10.38
N GLY A 77 14.91 9.78 -9.60
CA GLY A 77 13.80 10.12 -8.73
C GLY A 77 12.50 10.46 -9.46
N GLU A 78 12.58 10.65 -10.75
CA GLU A 78 11.46 10.99 -11.62
C GLU A 78 11.27 9.89 -12.66
N VAL A 79 10.01 9.58 -12.93
CA VAL A 79 9.67 8.64 -13.99
C VAL A 79 10.01 9.31 -15.32
N SER A 80 10.70 8.60 -16.20
CA SER A 80 11.07 9.11 -17.51
C SER A 80 9.85 9.68 -18.24
N GLU A 81 10.01 10.81 -18.94
CA GLU A 81 8.96 11.42 -19.76
C GLU A 81 8.41 10.46 -20.84
N ALA A 82 9.19 9.46 -21.20
CA ALA A 82 8.74 8.40 -22.10
C ALA A 82 7.80 7.38 -21.45
N ALA A 83 7.60 7.44 -20.12
CA ALA A 83 6.67 6.54 -19.43
C ALA A 83 5.23 6.93 -19.78
N PRO A 84 4.46 6.06 -20.42
CA PRO A 84 3.07 6.36 -20.74
C PRO A 84 2.25 6.48 -19.46
N ASN A 85 1.24 7.32 -19.50
CA ASN A 85 0.27 7.53 -18.43
C ASN A 85 -0.67 6.31 -18.27
N ILE A 86 -0.14 5.18 -17.80
CA ILE A 86 -0.90 3.92 -17.74
C ILE A 86 -1.88 3.89 -16.56
N GLY A 87 -1.64 4.71 -15.55
CA GLY A 87 -2.59 4.82 -14.44
C GLY A 87 -3.96 5.36 -14.85
N LYS A 88 -4.07 5.92 -16.05
CA LYS A 88 -5.29 6.56 -16.54
C LYS A 88 -5.84 5.80 -17.75
N LEU A 89 -7.04 5.29 -17.59
CA LEU A 89 -7.81 4.70 -18.69
C LEU A 89 -8.83 5.70 -19.22
N ASP A 90 -8.84 5.93 -20.53
CA ASP A 90 -9.80 6.83 -21.15
C ASP A 90 -11.24 6.37 -20.90
N GLY A 91 -12.07 7.31 -20.47
CA GLY A 91 -13.47 7.04 -20.13
C GLY A 91 -13.70 6.41 -18.76
N TYR A 92 -12.64 6.18 -17.97
CA TYR A 92 -12.73 5.67 -16.61
C TYR A 92 -12.47 6.77 -15.58
N ASN A 93 -13.14 6.68 -14.44
CA ASN A 93 -12.68 7.33 -13.25
C ASN A 93 -11.55 6.49 -12.65
N THR A 94 -10.34 7.03 -12.61
CA THR A 94 -9.18 6.31 -12.11
C THR A 94 -8.78 6.83 -10.73
N TYR A 95 -8.60 5.91 -9.78
CA TYR A 95 -8.28 6.22 -8.40
C TYR A 95 -7.09 5.41 -7.90
N VAL A 96 -6.31 6.02 -7.00
CA VAL A 96 -5.26 5.34 -6.24
C VAL A 96 -5.45 5.65 -4.76
N VAL A 97 -5.49 4.63 -3.94
CA VAL A 97 -5.57 4.74 -2.49
C VAL A 97 -4.46 3.92 -1.84
N GLY A 98 -3.78 4.51 -0.87
CA GLY A 98 -2.69 3.86 -0.14
C GLY A 98 -1.32 4.12 -0.75
N LYS A 99 -0.40 3.16 -0.66
CA LYS A 99 1.00 3.34 -1.03
C LYS A 99 1.18 3.60 -2.52
N TRP A 100 1.68 4.79 -2.85
CA TRP A 100 2.04 5.16 -4.23
C TRP A 100 3.44 4.65 -4.60
N HIS A 101 4.45 5.30 -4.11
CA HIS A 101 5.87 4.96 -4.28
C HIS A 101 6.32 4.77 -5.75
N VAL A 102 5.75 5.57 -6.65
CA VAL A 102 6.14 5.66 -8.06
C VAL A 102 7.04 6.88 -8.21
N GLY A 103 8.34 6.65 -8.43
CA GLY A 103 9.32 7.71 -8.28
C GLY A 103 9.52 8.16 -6.84
N THR A 104 10.26 9.25 -6.62
CA THR A 104 10.56 9.78 -5.27
C THR A 104 9.77 11.02 -4.90
N LYS A 105 9.21 11.72 -5.86
CA LYS A 105 8.53 13.01 -5.65
C LYS A 105 7.15 13.07 -6.27
N SER A 106 6.80 12.13 -7.13
CA SER A 106 5.51 12.14 -7.82
C SER A 106 4.35 11.70 -6.91
N VAL A 107 3.19 12.25 -7.19
CA VAL A 107 1.91 11.90 -6.58
C VAL A 107 0.92 11.47 -7.67
N PRO A 108 -0.15 10.73 -7.34
CA PRO A 108 -1.14 10.29 -8.33
C PRO A 108 -1.69 11.43 -9.19
N GLU A 109 -1.88 12.60 -8.59
CA GLU A 109 -2.43 13.79 -9.23
C GLU A 109 -1.55 14.32 -10.38
N ASP A 110 -0.22 14.15 -10.30
CA ASP A 110 0.71 14.52 -11.38
C ASP A 110 0.41 13.77 -12.68
N TYR A 111 -0.25 12.62 -12.56
CA TYR A 111 -0.67 11.77 -13.69
C TYR A 111 -2.17 11.89 -13.99
N GLY A 112 -2.86 12.85 -13.36
CA GLY A 112 -4.30 13.06 -13.53
C GLY A 112 -5.16 11.94 -12.94
N ILE A 113 -4.62 11.22 -11.94
CA ILE A 113 -5.30 10.18 -11.17
C ILE A 113 -5.77 10.80 -9.86
N LYS A 114 -7.03 10.62 -9.51
CA LYS A 114 -7.58 11.07 -8.23
C LYS A 114 -7.20 10.09 -7.11
N GLY A 115 -6.85 10.59 -5.95
CA GLY A 115 -6.57 9.72 -4.81
C GLY A 115 -5.55 10.27 -3.83
N HIS A 116 -4.93 9.40 -3.09
CA HIS A 116 -3.95 9.78 -2.09
C HIS A 116 -2.70 8.92 -2.22
N ASN A 117 -1.56 9.57 -2.16
CA ASN A 117 -0.36 8.90 -1.69
C ASN A 117 -0.42 8.86 -0.17
N PHE A 118 -0.75 7.73 0.39
CA PHE A 118 -0.51 7.48 1.80
C PHE A 118 0.81 6.72 1.91
N ASP A 119 1.86 7.42 2.24
CA ASP A 119 3.20 6.83 2.36
C ASP A 119 3.39 5.98 3.64
N GLY A 120 2.34 5.87 4.47
CA GLY A 120 2.10 4.76 5.41
C GLY A 120 3.13 4.55 6.51
N TYR A 121 4.06 5.47 6.68
CA TYR A 121 5.14 5.32 7.63
C TYR A 121 4.73 5.66 9.06
N GLY A 122 3.68 5.04 9.53
CA GLY A 122 3.39 5.03 10.94
C GLY A 122 2.08 5.67 11.33
N TYR A 123 1.58 5.16 12.42
CA TYR A 123 0.46 5.76 13.11
C TYR A 123 0.87 7.08 13.75
N PRO A 124 0.08 8.15 13.63
CA PRO A 124 0.40 9.44 14.24
C PRO A 124 0.66 9.26 15.74
N GLY A 125 1.72 9.87 16.23
CA GLY A 125 2.04 9.83 17.67
C GLY A 125 2.86 8.64 18.14
N SER A 126 3.04 7.59 17.35
CA SER A 126 3.91 6.48 17.73
C SER A 126 5.38 6.93 17.68
N GLY A 127 5.98 7.13 18.87
CA GLY A 127 7.38 7.49 19.01
C GLY A 127 8.37 6.47 18.42
N VAL A 128 7.88 5.28 18.13
CA VAL A 128 8.62 4.18 17.49
C VAL A 128 9.05 4.54 16.08
N TYR A 129 8.34 5.41 15.40
CA TYR A 129 8.56 5.74 13.99
C TYR A 129 9.41 6.97 13.74
N LYS A 130 9.57 7.85 14.73
CA LYS A 130 10.46 9.02 14.58
C LYS A 130 11.91 8.66 14.26
N ASN A 131 12.33 7.45 14.58
CA ASN A 131 13.75 7.05 14.50
C ASN A 131 14.03 5.92 13.49
N LEU A 132 13.00 5.27 12.91
CA LEU A 132 13.28 4.00 12.25
C LEU A 132 13.46 4.07 10.75
N VAL A 133 12.87 4.97 10.02
CA VAL A 133 12.98 4.75 8.60
C VAL A 133 13.25 5.98 7.76
N PHE A 134 12.75 7.07 7.95
CA PHE A 134 12.97 8.18 7.03
C PHE A 134 12.58 9.49 7.71
N ASN A 135 13.58 10.31 7.99
CA ASN A 135 13.46 11.70 8.40
C ASN A 135 12.76 12.59 7.35
N GLN A 136 11.77 12.03 6.67
CA GLN A 136 10.95 12.83 5.77
C GLN A 136 9.65 13.17 6.50
N PRO A 137 9.32 14.44 6.63
CA PRO A 137 7.97 14.81 7.04
C PRO A 137 6.99 14.17 6.06
N PRO A 138 5.78 13.79 6.50
CA PRO A 138 4.74 13.35 5.58
C PRO A 138 4.54 14.46 4.56
N THR A 139 5.06 14.24 3.37
CA THR A 139 5.09 15.25 2.31
C THR A 139 3.69 15.50 1.75
N HIS A 140 2.73 14.63 2.02
CA HIS A 140 1.37 14.76 1.50
C HIS A 140 0.35 14.20 2.49
N SER A 141 -0.49 15.07 2.91
CA SER A 141 -1.73 14.95 3.66
C SER A 141 -1.73 14.01 4.88
N ASN A 142 -2.12 14.59 5.96
CA ASN A 142 -2.52 13.93 7.20
C ASN A 142 -3.89 13.23 7.05
N ARG A 143 -4.20 12.70 5.82
CA ARG A 143 -5.54 12.23 5.46
C ARG A 143 -6.04 11.12 6.40
N TYR A 144 -5.14 10.23 6.83
CA TYR A 144 -5.52 9.21 7.80
C TYR A 144 -5.93 9.82 9.14
N LYS A 145 -5.21 10.84 9.62
CA LYS A 145 -5.60 11.55 10.85
C LYS A 145 -6.93 12.28 10.67
N GLU A 146 -7.10 12.98 9.55
CA GLU A 146 -8.36 13.67 9.22
C GLU A 146 -9.52 12.68 9.17
N TRP A 147 -9.32 11.51 8.56
CA TRP A 147 -10.31 10.46 8.51
C TRP A 147 -10.66 9.90 9.90
N LEU A 148 -9.66 9.72 10.80
CA LEU A 148 -9.93 9.35 12.19
C LEU A 148 -10.80 10.42 12.88
N ASP A 149 -10.44 11.70 12.73
CA ASP A 149 -11.17 12.82 13.28
C ASP A 149 -12.62 12.87 12.73
N GLU A 150 -12.82 12.69 11.43
CA GLU A 150 -14.13 12.62 10.77
C GLU A 150 -15.01 11.48 11.30
N LYS A 151 -14.40 10.36 11.67
CA LYS A 151 -15.09 9.18 12.24
C LYS A 151 -15.28 9.28 13.76
N GLY A 152 -14.71 10.28 14.41
CA GLY A 152 -14.71 10.39 15.87
C GLY A 152 -13.85 9.32 16.55
N TYR A 153 -12.83 8.83 15.89
CA TYR A 153 -11.89 7.88 16.44
C TYR A 153 -10.70 8.58 17.10
N GLU A 154 -10.29 8.06 18.24
CA GLU A 154 -9.00 8.44 18.81
C GLU A 154 -7.85 7.90 17.98
N ILE A 155 -6.71 8.61 17.99
CA ILE A 155 -5.49 8.15 17.33
C ILE A 155 -4.98 6.91 18.06
N PRO A 156 -4.88 5.74 17.39
CA PRO A 156 -4.45 4.54 18.07
C PRO A 156 -2.96 4.61 18.45
N GLU A 157 -2.66 4.11 19.63
CA GLU A 157 -1.30 4.01 20.12
C GLU A 157 -0.66 2.69 19.70
N VAL A 158 0.65 2.72 19.46
CA VAL A 158 1.42 1.53 19.13
C VAL A 158 2.32 1.18 20.31
N SER A 159 2.09 0.01 20.90
CA SER A 159 2.99 -0.58 21.89
C SER A 159 4.01 -1.50 21.20
N ARG A 160 5.20 -1.62 21.77
CA ARG A 160 6.20 -2.57 21.28
C ARG A 160 5.76 -4.00 21.61
N ALA A 161 5.76 -4.87 20.62
CA ALA A 161 5.69 -6.30 20.87
C ALA A 161 7.07 -6.79 21.32
N TYR A 162 7.13 -7.44 22.46
CA TYR A 162 8.37 -8.00 23.00
C TYR A 162 8.49 -9.47 22.54
N PHE A 163 9.52 -9.75 21.73
CA PHE A 163 9.81 -11.11 21.24
C PHE A 163 11.02 -11.75 21.94
N GLY A 164 11.26 -11.42 23.21
CA GLY A 164 12.37 -11.95 24.01
C GLY A 164 13.67 -11.18 23.89
N ASP A 165 14.67 -11.55 24.71
CA ASP A 165 15.95 -10.85 24.87
C ASP A 165 17.00 -11.21 23.81
N ASN A 166 16.64 -11.54 22.59
CA ASN A 166 17.63 -11.85 21.57
C ASN A 166 18.19 -10.56 20.94
N PRO A 167 19.43 -10.14 21.31
CA PRO A 167 20.02 -8.89 20.85
C PRO A 167 20.34 -8.87 19.35
N HIS A 168 20.27 -10.02 18.67
CA HIS A 168 20.52 -10.14 17.23
C HIS A 168 19.26 -10.00 16.39
N LEU A 169 18.06 -10.04 16.99
CA LEU A 169 16.81 -9.84 16.31
C LEU A 169 16.39 -8.37 16.43
N ARG A 170 16.83 -7.52 15.52
CA ARG A 170 16.31 -6.15 15.33
C ARG A 170 14.84 -6.11 14.93
N VAL A 171 14.21 -7.28 14.80
CA VAL A 171 12.79 -7.48 14.47
C VAL A 171 11.86 -6.88 15.55
N GLN A 172 12.35 -6.74 16.79
CA GLN A 172 11.62 -6.12 17.90
C GLN A 172 11.19 -4.67 17.62
N GLU A 173 11.93 -3.99 16.76
CA GLU A 173 11.64 -2.60 16.38
C GLU A 173 10.62 -2.50 15.24
N LEU A 174 10.30 -3.63 14.60
CA LEU A 174 9.51 -3.72 13.39
C LEU A 174 8.11 -4.33 13.60
N CYS A 175 7.77 -4.69 14.83
CA CYS A 175 6.47 -5.25 15.16
C CYS A 175 5.86 -4.53 16.37
N GLY A 176 4.55 -4.39 16.38
CA GLY A 176 3.85 -3.74 17.46
C GLY A 176 2.38 -4.13 17.54
N LEU A 177 1.80 -3.92 18.72
CA LEU A 177 0.37 -4.03 18.91
C LEU A 177 -0.23 -2.63 18.82
N LEU A 178 -1.35 -2.53 18.12
CA LEU A 178 -2.14 -1.32 18.01
C LEU A 178 -3.21 -1.32 19.07
N SER A 179 -3.32 -0.23 19.84
CA SER A 179 -4.51 0.01 20.66
C SER A 179 -5.70 0.32 19.75
N GLY A 180 -6.91 0.05 20.24
CA GLY A 180 -8.11 0.31 19.47
C GLY A 180 -8.58 -0.88 18.64
N THR A 181 -9.49 -0.63 17.72
CA THR A 181 -10.18 -1.67 16.96
C THR A 181 -9.62 -1.78 15.53
N LYS A 182 -9.99 -2.87 14.84
CA LYS A 182 -9.62 -3.05 13.42
C LYS A 182 -10.11 -1.91 12.52
N GLU A 183 -11.23 -1.27 12.90
CA GLU A 183 -11.83 -0.15 12.17
C GLU A 183 -10.96 1.12 12.21
N GLN A 184 -10.03 1.21 13.17
CA GLN A 184 -9.08 2.31 13.30
C GLN A 184 -7.75 2.05 12.56
N THR A 185 -7.61 0.91 11.90
CA THR A 185 -6.37 0.55 11.22
C THR A 185 -6.20 1.24 9.87
N ILE A 186 -4.95 1.41 9.45
CA ILE A 186 -4.62 1.91 8.11
C ILE A 186 -5.25 1.06 6.99
N PRO A 187 -5.23 -0.28 7.03
CA PRO A 187 -5.94 -1.08 6.03
C PRO A 187 -7.43 -0.79 5.96
N TYR A 188 -8.08 -0.53 7.09
CA TYR A 188 -9.50 -0.19 7.10
C TYR A 188 -9.75 1.20 6.49
N PHE A 189 -8.94 2.18 6.84
CA PHE A 189 -8.92 3.51 6.21
C PHE A 189 -8.80 3.42 4.68
N ILE A 190 -7.82 2.67 4.18
CA ILE A 190 -7.60 2.48 2.73
C ILE A 190 -8.85 1.92 2.06
N ILE A 191 -9.52 0.95 2.67
CA ILE A 191 -10.75 0.37 2.13
C ILE A 191 -11.92 1.34 2.19
N ASP A 192 -12.05 2.13 3.25
CA ASP A 192 -13.13 3.11 3.39
C ASP A 192 -13.02 4.21 2.34
N GLU A 193 -11.81 4.74 2.13
CA GLU A 193 -11.53 5.71 1.05
C GLU A 193 -11.79 5.10 -0.34
N ALA A 194 -11.36 3.87 -0.59
CA ALA A 194 -11.62 3.20 -1.86
C ALA A 194 -13.12 3.03 -2.13
N LYS A 195 -13.90 2.67 -1.11
CA LYS A 195 -15.35 2.59 -1.22
C LYS A 195 -15.99 3.94 -1.52
N SER A 196 -15.47 5.02 -0.95
CA SER A 196 -15.96 6.38 -1.23
C SER A 196 -15.80 6.72 -2.71
N TYR A 197 -14.62 6.50 -3.29
CA TYR A 197 -14.37 6.73 -4.72
C TYR A 197 -15.19 5.83 -5.65
N ILE A 198 -15.35 4.57 -5.27
CA ILE A 198 -16.21 3.65 -6.03
C ILE A 198 -17.66 4.16 -6.02
N SER A 199 -18.16 4.61 -4.88
CA SER A 199 -19.52 5.15 -4.75
C SER A 199 -19.71 6.42 -5.56
N GLU A 200 -18.72 7.31 -5.60
CA GLU A 200 -18.70 8.49 -6.46
C GLU A 200 -18.85 8.12 -7.94
N SER A 201 -18.06 7.16 -8.42
CA SER A 201 -18.14 6.70 -9.82
C SER A 201 -19.48 6.07 -10.17
N LEU A 202 -20.04 5.31 -9.24
CA LEU A 202 -21.38 4.71 -9.43
C LEU A 202 -22.46 5.78 -9.50
N ALA A 203 -22.36 6.83 -8.68
CA ALA A 203 -23.29 7.96 -8.70
C ALA A 203 -23.20 8.75 -10.03
N GLU A 204 -22.01 8.85 -10.61
CA GLU A 204 -21.78 9.46 -11.92
C GLU A 204 -22.13 8.54 -13.10
N ASN A 205 -22.51 7.30 -12.84
CA ASN A 205 -22.72 6.26 -13.85
C ASN A 205 -21.52 6.08 -14.80
N LYS A 206 -20.31 6.18 -14.25
CA LYS A 206 -19.06 5.99 -14.98
C LYS A 206 -18.34 4.72 -14.56
N PRO A 207 -17.66 4.03 -15.46
CA PRO A 207 -16.80 2.93 -15.08
C PRO A 207 -15.60 3.45 -14.28
N PHE A 208 -15.12 2.63 -13.33
CA PHE A 208 -13.96 2.97 -12.52
C PHE A 208 -12.82 1.97 -12.67
N PHE A 209 -11.61 2.49 -12.47
CA PHE A 209 -10.40 1.73 -12.28
C PHE A 209 -9.74 2.17 -10.97
N THR A 210 -9.78 1.34 -9.96
CA THR A 210 -9.31 1.68 -8.62
C THR A 210 -8.11 0.82 -8.24
N TRP A 211 -6.99 1.47 -7.91
CA TRP A 211 -5.83 0.87 -7.31
C TRP A 211 -5.92 0.97 -5.78
N ILE A 212 -5.93 -0.17 -5.12
CA ILE A 212 -5.97 -0.28 -3.65
C ILE A 212 -4.64 -0.85 -3.18
N ASN A 213 -3.77 0.01 -2.72
CA ASN A 213 -2.37 -0.32 -2.45
C ASN A 213 -2.10 -0.38 -0.94
N PHE A 214 -2.09 -1.57 -0.39
CA PHE A 214 -1.78 -1.77 1.01
C PHE A 214 -0.28 -1.70 1.29
N TRP A 215 0.07 -1.22 2.48
CA TRP A 215 1.42 -1.31 3.02
C TRP A 215 1.74 -2.71 3.54
N GLY A 216 0.79 -3.33 4.21
CA GLY A 216 0.99 -4.62 4.82
C GLY A 216 1.15 -5.77 3.82
N PRO A 217 1.94 -6.77 4.22
CA PRO A 217 2.68 -6.93 5.47
C PRO A 217 4.11 -6.36 5.46
N HIS A 218 4.40 -5.34 4.63
CA HIS A 218 5.69 -4.63 4.73
C HIS A 218 5.90 -4.12 6.15
N THR A 219 7.12 -4.27 6.66
CA THR A 219 7.48 -3.74 7.97
C THR A 219 7.28 -2.22 8.02
N PRO A 220 6.84 -1.72 9.16
CA PRO A 220 6.61 -2.40 10.42
C PRO A 220 5.28 -3.13 10.47
N CYS A 221 5.29 -4.31 11.07
CA CYS A 221 4.12 -5.16 11.24
C CYS A 221 3.35 -4.72 12.49
N ILE A 222 2.29 -3.96 12.31
CA ILE A 222 1.47 -3.46 13.41
C ILE A 222 0.07 -4.01 13.26
N VAL A 223 -0.40 -4.68 14.27
CA VAL A 223 -1.69 -5.37 14.26
C VAL A 223 -2.51 -5.02 15.51
N PRO A 224 -3.84 -4.88 15.40
CA PRO A 224 -4.71 -4.77 16.57
C PRO A 224 -4.94 -6.13 17.19
N GLU A 225 -5.38 -6.16 18.46
CA GLU A 225 -5.92 -7.38 19.06
C GLU A 225 -7.19 -7.82 18.31
N PRO A 226 -7.45 -9.12 18.14
CA PRO A 226 -6.70 -10.30 18.61
C PRO A 226 -5.79 -10.94 17.55
N TYR A 227 -5.21 -10.19 16.63
CA TYR A 227 -4.42 -10.67 15.49
C TYR A 227 -2.93 -10.76 15.79
#